data_e0d96f9a5733827d10b3acde2be656b9
#
_entry.id   e0d96f9a5733827d10b3acde2be656b9
#
_cell.length_a   1.000
_cell.length_b   1.000
_cell.length_c   1.000
_cell.angle_alpha   90.00
_cell.angle_beta   90.00
_cell.angle_gamma   90.00
#
_symmetry.space_group_name_H-M   'P 1'
#
loop_
_entity.id
_entity.type
_entity.pdbx_description
1 polymer ?
#
loop_
_entity_poly.entity_id
_entity_poly.type
_entity_poly.pdbx_seq_one_letter_code
_entity_poly.pdbx_strand_id
1 'polypeptide(L)'
;MPNLITLDFETYYDKEYGLKKYTTEEYIRDEKFEVIGVAVKDKGVTKWFTGTHAETKAFLDSYNMHEHFVLGHNMRFDASILSWIFDIHPLGLFDTMSMAQILHGLTESVSLANLSKLYELGEKGTEVLDALGKRRLDFTHNDLAKYGGYCINDVELTYELFTELKDRFTAPEMKLIDLTIRMFTEPKLELNKGLLVRHLAEVRAKKEDLLNSVTVDKDTLMSNPKFAAILESMKIKVPMKESPATGKQTYALAKTDEGFKALLEHEDPYVQALAAARIGNKSTIEETRTETFINIANRGKLPVPLKYAGAVVSHRWSGVDGINLQNLPRSSPLRRAICPPKGFKIVASDLSNIELRLAYWFAKSHSKIQQIKDGIDLYTQSAADITGTPYNEVNKDLRYIFKVVNLSGIYGVGANKMHSILKQGGVDKDLNEVKNIVYAYRKSNPELVEAWQDAGTMLESVRAGQHYTMGNGGIISSVPKEGMMKPNGMMLGLPNLRKLKTDMGESWAYDKLMGRTLIPEYIHPSKTFQRCIQALARDIIAEQLIQVAKRYTVVMTVHDELVMLCKDAEVDDCIAYVKKCMTTAPSWCSDLPLGCEVGVGDNYMDAK
;
A
#
# COMPACT_ATOMS: atom_id res chain seq x y z
N MET A 1 -9.40 22.33 27.19
CA MET A 1 -9.69 21.09 26.44
C MET A 1 -9.11 21.26 25.05
N PRO A 2 -8.56 20.21 24.43
CA PRO A 2 -8.11 20.29 23.05
C PRO A 2 -9.23 20.77 22.13
N ASN A 3 -8.94 21.71 21.22
CA ASN A 3 -9.84 22.12 20.16
C ASN A 3 -9.33 21.64 18.79
N LEU A 4 -10.08 21.90 17.73
CA LEU A 4 -9.73 21.59 16.36
C LEU A 4 -9.27 22.87 15.67
N ILE A 5 -8.05 22.86 15.17
CA ILE A 5 -7.47 23.92 14.34
C ILE A 5 -7.46 23.39 12.89
N THR A 6 -7.99 24.16 11.96
CA THR A 6 -7.90 23.80 10.54
C THR A 6 -6.92 24.73 9.84
N LEU A 7 -6.04 24.19 8.99
CA LEU A 7 -5.05 25.01 8.28
C LEU A 7 -4.81 24.51 6.86
N ASP A 8 -4.27 25.42 6.05
CA ASP A 8 -3.78 25.16 4.70
C ASP A 8 -2.61 26.10 4.40
N PHE A 9 -1.54 25.58 3.78
CA PHE A 9 -0.37 26.34 3.39
C PHE A 9 -0.34 26.61 1.90
N GLU A 10 -0.04 27.85 1.52
CA GLU A 10 0.29 28.22 0.18
C GLU A 10 1.81 28.33 0.01
N THR A 11 2.36 27.70 -1.02
CA THR A 11 3.80 27.55 -1.20
C THR A 11 4.24 27.93 -2.61
N TYR A 12 5.51 28.31 -2.78
CA TYR A 12 6.09 28.63 -4.08
C TYR A 12 6.18 27.41 -4.99
N TYR A 13 5.78 27.56 -6.25
CA TYR A 13 5.97 26.56 -7.30
C TYR A 13 6.12 27.24 -8.66
N ASP A 14 6.79 26.56 -9.60
CA ASP A 14 6.96 27.00 -10.97
C ASP A 14 6.82 25.84 -11.98
N LYS A 15 7.13 26.09 -13.27
CA LYS A 15 7.03 25.07 -14.34
C LYS A 15 7.99 23.90 -14.15
N GLU A 16 9.13 24.13 -13.49
CA GLU A 16 10.18 23.12 -13.26
C GLU A 16 10.18 22.57 -11.83
N TYR A 17 9.63 23.32 -10.87
CA TYR A 17 9.61 22.99 -9.45
C TYR A 17 8.16 22.94 -8.92
N GLY A 18 7.71 21.73 -8.53
CA GLY A 18 6.36 21.51 -8.00
C GLY A 18 6.02 20.03 -7.90
N LEU A 19 4.94 19.71 -7.21
CA LEU A 19 4.48 18.33 -6.89
C LEU A 19 4.12 17.46 -8.12
N LYS A 20 4.10 18.03 -9.33
CA LYS A 20 3.98 17.24 -10.57
C LYS A 20 5.29 16.57 -10.98
N LYS A 21 6.43 17.10 -10.54
CA LYS A 21 7.79 16.65 -10.89
C LYS A 21 8.56 16.10 -9.69
N TYR A 22 8.29 16.60 -8.51
CA TYR A 22 8.96 16.27 -7.25
C TYR A 22 8.04 15.47 -6.35
N THR A 23 8.60 14.56 -5.56
CA THR A 23 7.90 13.98 -4.42
C THR A 23 7.65 15.05 -3.36
N THR A 24 6.72 14.80 -2.43
CA THR A 24 6.46 15.73 -1.31
C THR A 24 7.73 16.01 -0.51
N GLU A 25 8.53 14.96 -0.28
CA GLU A 25 9.80 15.07 0.45
C GLU A 25 10.82 15.93 -0.29
N GLU A 26 11.02 15.70 -1.59
CA GLU A 26 11.92 16.47 -2.41
C GLU A 26 11.50 17.93 -2.50
N TYR A 27 10.21 18.17 -2.67
CA TYR A 27 9.66 19.52 -2.81
C TYR A 27 9.84 20.35 -1.53
N ILE A 28 9.47 19.81 -0.37
CA ILE A 28 9.51 20.59 0.89
C ILE A 28 10.95 20.75 1.42
N ARG A 29 11.85 19.79 1.17
CA ARG A 29 13.24 19.83 1.64
C ARG A 29 14.22 20.45 0.64
N ASP A 30 13.74 20.93 -0.50
CA ASP A 30 14.56 21.67 -1.48
C ASP A 30 14.82 23.10 -1.00
N GLU A 31 15.98 23.65 -1.33
CA GLU A 31 16.37 25.03 -1.00
C GLU A 31 15.46 26.10 -1.63
N LYS A 32 14.74 25.75 -2.71
CA LYS A 32 13.76 26.63 -3.36
C LYS A 32 12.45 26.74 -2.59
N PHE A 33 12.21 25.87 -1.61
CA PHE A 33 10.95 25.84 -0.88
C PHE A 33 10.71 27.16 -0.15
N GLU A 34 9.50 27.70 -0.31
CA GLU A 34 9.08 28.93 0.35
C GLU A 34 7.59 28.85 0.68
N VAL A 35 7.24 29.17 1.93
CA VAL A 35 5.87 29.40 2.33
C VAL A 35 5.47 30.82 1.92
N ILE A 36 4.45 30.94 1.07
CA ILE A 36 3.88 32.24 0.67
C ILE A 36 2.97 32.76 1.78
N GLY A 37 2.19 31.88 2.38
CA GLY A 37 1.34 32.19 3.50
C GLY A 37 0.60 30.96 4.03
N VAL A 38 -0.19 31.18 5.06
CA VAL A 38 -0.99 30.14 5.73
C VAL A 38 -2.34 30.71 6.20
N ALA A 39 -3.41 29.98 5.99
CA ALA A 39 -4.69 30.25 6.63
C ALA A 39 -4.89 29.30 7.79
N VAL A 40 -5.36 29.83 8.92
CA VAL A 40 -5.62 29.07 10.16
C VAL A 40 -6.99 29.43 10.69
N LYS A 41 -7.86 28.41 10.86
CA LYS A 41 -9.14 28.51 11.55
C LYS A 41 -9.02 27.98 12.96
N ASP A 42 -9.32 28.82 13.95
CA ASP A 42 -9.46 28.44 15.35
C ASP A 42 -10.71 29.08 15.95
N LYS A 43 -11.49 28.32 16.71
CA LYS A 43 -12.70 28.78 17.41
C LYS A 43 -13.68 29.57 16.52
N GLY A 44 -13.83 29.12 15.27
CA GLY A 44 -14.76 29.74 14.31
C GLY A 44 -14.23 30.97 13.59
N VAL A 45 -12.98 31.37 13.84
CA VAL A 45 -12.35 32.52 13.17
C VAL A 45 -11.22 32.03 12.28
N THR A 46 -11.25 32.38 11.00
CA THR A 46 -10.18 32.06 10.04
C THR A 46 -9.35 33.31 9.77
N LYS A 47 -8.03 33.16 9.87
CA LYS A 47 -7.06 34.21 9.64
C LYS A 47 -6.06 33.79 8.59
N TRP A 48 -5.78 34.65 7.65
CA TRP A 48 -4.66 34.54 6.72
C TRP A 48 -3.45 35.27 7.28
N PHE A 49 -2.29 34.65 7.12
CA PHE A 49 -1.01 35.25 7.46
C PHE A 49 0.01 35.04 6.35
N THR A 50 0.77 36.08 6.02
CA THR A 50 1.92 36.04 5.13
C THR A 50 3.04 36.88 5.73
N GLY A 51 4.25 36.33 5.75
CA GLY A 51 5.39 36.98 6.39
C GLY A 51 6.69 36.23 6.10
N THR A 52 7.76 36.68 6.71
CA THR A 52 9.03 35.94 6.73
C THR A 52 8.88 34.62 7.47
N HIS A 53 9.86 33.74 7.36
CA HIS A 53 9.87 32.47 8.09
C HIS A 53 9.69 32.66 9.61
N ALA A 54 10.40 33.63 10.19
CA ALA A 54 10.32 33.90 11.64
C ALA A 54 8.94 34.44 12.07
N GLU A 55 8.36 35.33 11.26
CA GLU A 55 7.02 35.88 11.50
C GLU A 55 5.95 34.81 11.35
N THR A 56 6.04 33.94 10.34
CA THR A 56 5.13 32.82 10.13
C THR A 56 5.23 31.82 11.28
N LYS A 57 6.45 31.52 11.75
CA LYS A 57 6.63 30.66 12.92
C LYS A 57 5.99 31.27 14.17
N ALA A 58 6.21 32.54 14.44
CA ALA A 58 5.61 33.23 15.59
C ALA A 58 4.07 33.24 15.54
N PHE A 59 3.51 33.43 14.33
CA PHE A 59 2.07 33.34 14.11
C PHE A 59 1.55 31.92 14.42
N LEU A 60 2.19 30.86 13.92
CA LEU A 60 1.80 29.48 14.17
C LEU A 60 1.98 29.07 15.64
N ASP A 61 3.08 29.49 16.30
CA ASP A 61 3.35 29.20 17.71
C ASP A 61 2.26 29.77 18.62
N SER A 62 1.61 30.89 18.23
CA SER A 62 0.52 31.50 19.01
C SER A 62 -0.71 30.60 19.19
N TYR A 63 -0.84 29.55 18.38
CA TYR A 63 -1.96 28.59 18.44
C TYR A 63 -1.71 27.40 19.36
N ASN A 64 -0.50 27.22 19.93
CA ASN A 64 -0.15 26.11 20.82
C ASN A 64 -0.59 24.72 20.28
N MET A 65 -0.29 24.44 19.00
CA MET A 65 -0.81 23.24 18.29
C MET A 65 -0.44 21.92 18.96
N HIS A 66 0.61 21.90 19.81
CA HIS A 66 0.98 20.70 20.59
C HIS A 66 -0.10 20.28 21.62
N GLU A 67 -1.03 21.19 21.97
CA GLU A 67 -2.17 20.92 22.84
C GLU A 67 -3.48 20.67 22.06
N HIS A 68 -3.46 20.77 20.72
CA HIS A 68 -4.65 20.78 19.87
C HIS A 68 -4.54 19.81 18.72
N PHE A 69 -5.71 19.40 18.20
CA PHE A 69 -5.80 18.64 16.96
C PHE A 69 -5.71 19.58 15.77
N VAL A 70 -5.01 19.13 14.72
CA VAL A 70 -4.89 19.91 13.48
C VAL A 70 -5.50 19.13 12.32
N LEU A 71 -6.33 19.82 11.54
CA LEU A 71 -7.08 19.32 10.40
C LEU A 71 -6.56 19.97 9.11
N GLY A 72 -6.43 19.18 8.06
CA GLY A 72 -6.16 19.63 6.69
C GLY A 72 -6.80 18.74 5.64
N HIS A 73 -6.63 19.12 4.39
CA HIS A 73 -6.97 18.26 3.24
C HIS A 73 -5.70 17.84 2.52
N ASN A 74 -5.33 16.57 2.58
CA ASN A 74 -3.98 16.04 2.28
C ASN A 74 -2.95 16.45 3.36
N MET A 75 -3.35 16.27 4.61
CA MET A 75 -2.61 16.71 5.80
C MET A 75 -1.15 16.24 5.86
N ARG A 76 -0.79 15.20 5.10
CA ARG A 76 0.61 14.80 4.94
C ARG A 76 1.50 15.95 4.42
N PHE A 77 0.99 16.78 3.52
CA PHE A 77 1.72 17.92 2.98
C PHE A 77 1.90 19.02 4.05
N ASP A 78 0.81 19.48 4.63
CA ASP A 78 0.82 20.58 5.60
C ASP A 78 1.52 20.20 6.91
N ALA A 79 1.31 18.97 7.39
CA ALA A 79 2.02 18.48 8.58
C ALA A 79 3.51 18.28 8.34
N SER A 80 3.96 18.03 7.10
CA SER A 80 5.39 18.05 6.78
C SER A 80 5.98 19.46 6.88
N ILE A 81 5.25 20.48 6.44
CA ILE A 81 5.67 21.87 6.58
C ILE A 81 5.73 22.25 8.06
N LEU A 82 4.69 21.91 8.84
CA LEU A 82 4.70 22.14 10.28
C LEU A 82 5.92 21.50 10.95
N SER A 83 6.18 20.22 10.68
CA SER A 83 7.25 19.46 11.33
C SER A 83 8.64 19.82 10.81
N TRP A 84 8.85 19.87 9.48
CA TRP A 84 10.21 20.00 8.90
C TRP A 84 10.69 21.43 8.78
N ILE A 85 9.76 22.37 8.59
CA ILE A 85 10.10 23.79 8.39
C ILE A 85 9.97 24.58 9.70
N PHE A 86 8.91 24.31 10.47
CA PHE A 86 8.60 25.11 11.66
C PHE A 86 8.84 24.38 13.00
N ASP A 87 9.18 23.08 12.98
CA ASP A 87 9.36 22.24 14.19
C ASP A 87 8.12 22.29 15.11
N ILE A 88 6.93 22.17 14.51
CA ILE A 88 5.63 22.15 15.20
C ILE A 88 5.03 20.76 15.07
N HIS A 89 4.69 20.16 16.22
CA HIS A 89 4.14 18.81 16.34
C HIS A 89 2.78 18.85 17.03
N PRO A 90 1.66 18.82 16.29
CA PRO A 90 0.32 18.84 16.86
C PRO A 90 0.02 17.65 17.77
N LEU A 91 -0.95 17.82 18.70
CA LEU A 91 -1.44 16.72 19.55
C LEU A 91 -1.97 15.54 18.74
N GLY A 92 -2.67 15.79 17.65
CA GLY A 92 -3.16 14.82 16.69
C GLY A 92 -3.46 15.45 15.35
N LEU A 93 -3.49 14.63 14.30
CA LEU A 93 -3.68 15.04 12.93
C LEU A 93 -4.94 14.40 12.33
N PHE A 94 -5.79 15.22 11.70
CA PHE A 94 -6.95 14.77 10.93
C PHE A 94 -6.79 15.14 9.46
N ASP A 95 -7.28 14.28 8.57
CA ASP A 95 -7.13 14.45 7.12
C ASP A 95 -8.41 14.08 6.38
N THR A 96 -9.10 15.08 5.88
CA THR A 96 -10.35 14.87 5.11
C THR A 96 -10.12 14.09 3.82
N MET A 97 -8.95 14.17 3.20
CA MET A 97 -8.63 13.37 2.01
C MET A 97 -8.52 11.87 2.36
N SER A 98 -7.87 11.52 3.45
CA SER A 98 -7.79 10.13 3.94
C SER A 98 -9.15 9.58 4.34
N MET A 99 -10.00 10.40 4.97
CA MET A 99 -11.38 10.04 5.31
C MET A 99 -12.21 9.79 4.03
N ALA A 100 -12.15 10.70 3.08
CA ALA A 100 -12.86 10.56 1.80
C ALA A 100 -12.35 9.36 0.97
N GLN A 101 -11.07 9.00 1.09
CA GLN A 101 -10.48 7.87 0.37
C GLN A 101 -11.19 6.56 0.66
N ILE A 102 -11.53 6.28 1.91
CA ILE A 102 -12.21 5.05 2.30
C ILE A 102 -13.71 5.10 1.95
N LEU A 103 -14.33 6.28 1.98
CA LEU A 103 -15.76 6.45 1.76
C LEU A 103 -16.11 6.57 0.27
N HIS A 104 -15.31 7.27 -0.52
CA HIS A 104 -15.63 7.67 -1.89
C HIS A 104 -14.60 7.23 -2.94
N GLY A 105 -13.38 6.84 -2.53
CA GLY A 105 -12.27 6.58 -3.44
C GLY A 105 -12.48 5.45 -4.46
N LEU A 106 -13.59 4.71 -4.37
CA LEU A 106 -13.98 3.76 -5.42
C LEU A 106 -14.59 4.44 -6.65
N THR A 107 -15.35 5.50 -6.47
CA THR A 107 -16.17 6.12 -7.54
C THR A 107 -15.85 7.58 -7.76
N GLU A 108 -15.23 8.24 -6.79
CA GLU A 108 -15.02 9.67 -6.81
C GLU A 108 -13.55 10.08 -6.66
N SER A 109 -13.19 11.20 -7.26
CA SER A 109 -11.95 11.89 -6.94
C SER A 109 -12.04 12.46 -5.52
N VAL A 110 -11.02 12.20 -4.72
CA VAL A 110 -10.96 12.71 -3.34
C VAL A 110 -10.28 14.08 -3.23
N SER A 111 -10.21 14.84 -4.30
CA SER A 111 -9.75 16.23 -4.27
C SER A 111 -10.79 17.13 -3.57
N LEU A 112 -10.32 18.16 -2.86
CA LEU A 112 -11.21 19.10 -2.16
C LEU A 112 -12.27 19.69 -3.11
N ALA A 113 -11.86 20.10 -4.32
CA ALA A 113 -12.78 20.65 -5.33
C ALA A 113 -13.91 19.67 -5.73
N ASN A 114 -13.61 18.36 -5.85
CA ASN A 114 -14.65 17.37 -6.19
C ASN A 114 -15.55 17.08 -4.98
N LEU A 115 -14.96 16.96 -3.79
CA LEU A 115 -15.71 16.66 -2.57
C LEU A 115 -16.60 17.83 -2.15
N SER A 116 -16.12 19.06 -2.25
CA SER A 116 -16.95 20.26 -1.98
C SER A 116 -18.17 20.32 -2.87
N LYS A 117 -18.02 19.94 -4.14
CA LYS A 117 -19.12 19.82 -5.08
C LYS A 117 -20.08 18.67 -4.75
N LEU A 118 -19.53 17.51 -4.37
CA LEU A 118 -20.30 16.32 -4.00
C LEU A 118 -21.18 16.57 -2.76
N TYR A 119 -20.67 17.34 -1.81
CA TYR A 119 -21.36 17.68 -0.55
C TYR A 119 -22.06 19.06 -0.58
N GLU A 120 -22.06 19.75 -1.74
CA GLU A 120 -22.72 21.06 -1.92
C GLU A 120 -22.22 22.15 -0.94
N LEU A 121 -20.92 22.10 -0.56
CA LEU A 121 -20.31 23.02 0.42
C LEU A 121 -19.89 24.35 -0.20
N GLY A 122 -19.73 24.41 -1.52
CA GLY A 122 -19.26 25.59 -2.25
C GLY A 122 -18.24 25.27 -3.34
N GLU A 123 -17.74 26.29 -4.00
CA GLU A 123 -16.75 26.14 -5.06
C GLU A 123 -15.32 26.43 -4.54
N LYS A 124 -14.37 25.57 -4.90
CA LYS A 124 -12.95 25.86 -4.72
C LYS A 124 -12.51 26.88 -5.76
N GLY A 125 -11.80 27.95 -5.34
CA GLY A 125 -11.26 28.98 -6.22
C GLY A 125 -10.18 28.44 -7.19
N THR A 126 -9.76 29.29 -8.11
CA THR A 126 -8.73 28.99 -9.13
C THR A 126 -7.52 29.92 -9.06
N GLU A 127 -7.46 30.80 -8.08
CA GLU A 127 -6.45 31.85 -7.88
C GLU A 127 -5.03 31.29 -7.72
N VAL A 128 -4.90 30.04 -7.34
CA VAL A 128 -3.62 29.31 -7.30
C VAL A 128 -2.90 29.34 -8.66
N LEU A 129 -3.62 29.41 -9.78
CA LEU A 129 -3.02 29.47 -11.12
C LEU A 129 -2.26 30.78 -11.38
N ASP A 130 -2.65 31.87 -10.72
CA ASP A 130 -2.01 33.19 -10.85
C ASP A 130 -0.73 33.29 -10.00
N ALA A 131 -0.48 32.33 -9.11
CA ALA A 131 0.71 32.26 -8.25
C ALA A 131 1.91 31.57 -8.93
N LEU A 132 1.73 30.97 -10.10
CA LEU A 132 2.78 30.23 -10.81
C LEU A 132 4.05 31.08 -11.03
N GLY A 133 5.18 30.64 -10.45
CA GLY A 133 6.48 31.29 -10.58
C GLY A 133 6.67 32.54 -9.72
N LYS A 134 5.71 32.86 -8.84
CA LYS A 134 5.80 34.02 -7.94
C LYS A 134 6.22 33.60 -6.54
N ARG A 135 7.30 34.20 -6.04
CA ARG A 135 7.69 34.15 -4.63
C ARG A 135 6.89 35.18 -3.81
N ARG A 136 6.88 35.05 -2.50
CA ARG A 136 6.08 35.94 -1.63
C ARG A 136 6.30 37.44 -1.92
N LEU A 137 7.53 37.85 -2.20
CA LEU A 137 7.86 39.28 -2.50
C LEU A 137 7.48 39.73 -3.90
N ASP A 138 7.14 38.83 -4.81
CA ASP A 138 6.70 39.14 -6.16
C ASP A 138 5.21 39.51 -6.24
N PHE A 139 4.46 39.26 -5.19
CA PHE A 139 3.05 39.60 -5.10
C PHE A 139 2.86 41.05 -4.69
N THR A 140 1.91 41.75 -5.31
CA THR A 140 1.40 43.00 -4.75
C THR A 140 0.58 42.71 -3.48
N HIS A 141 0.39 43.76 -2.65
CA HIS A 141 -0.46 43.60 -1.44
C HIS A 141 -1.88 43.14 -1.78
N ASN A 142 -2.43 43.61 -2.89
CA ASN A 142 -3.77 43.21 -3.34
C ASN A 142 -3.80 41.76 -3.84
N ASP A 143 -2.75 41.28 -4.53
CA ASP A 143 -2.66 39.90 -4.99
C ASP A 143 -2.51 38.92 -3.81
N LEU A 144 -1.68 39.29 -2.80
CA LEU A 144 -1.58 38.50 -1.56
C LEU A 144 -2.91 38.43 -0.80
N ALA A 145 -3.68 39.51 -0.78
CA ALA A 145 -5.00 39.51 -0.14
C ALA A 145 -5.99 38.57 -0.89
N LYS A 146 -5.98 38.60 -2.23
CA LYS A 146 -6.79 37.68 -3.04
C LYS A 146 -6.36 36.21 -2.84
N TYR A 147 -5.06 35.96 -2.86
CA TYR A 147 -4.50 34.62 -2.64
C TYR A 147 -4.81 34.13 -1.23
N GLY A 148 -4.79 35.01 -0.24
CA GLY A 148 -5.25 34.73 1.12
C GLY A 148 -6.73 34.38 1.19
N GLY A 149 -7.58 35.08 0.41
CA GLY A 149 -9.01 34.74 0.30
C GLY A 149 -9.24 33.33 -0.25
N TYR A 150 -8.44 32.91 -1.24
CA TYR A 150 -8.45 31.54 -1.76
C TYR A 150 -8.08 30.51 -0.67
N CYS A 151 -6.97 30.73 0.05
CA CYS A 151 -6.52 29.83 1.10
C CYS A 151 -7.52 29.77 2.28
N ILE A 152 -8.13 30.89 2.66
CA ILE A 152 -9.22 30.93 3.65
C ILE A 152 -10.39 30.06 3.19
N ASN A 153 -10.79 30.15 1.92
CA ASN A 153 -11.86 29.33 1.37
C ASN A 153 -11.54 27.83 1.44
N ASP A 154 -10.31 27.42 1.13
CA ASP A 154 -9.88 26.02 1.24
C ASP A 154 -9.94 25.51 2.69
N VAL A 155 -9.59 26.32 3.66
CA VAL A 155 -9.70 26.02 5.10
C VAL A 155 -11.17 25.87 5.52
N GLU A 156 -12.06 26.78 5.08
CA GLU A 156 -13.50 26.69 5.38
C GLU A 156 -14.12 25.42 4.77
N LEU A 157 -13.89 25.16 3.49
CA LEU A 157 -14.36 23.95 2.82
C LEU A 157 -13.83 22.66 3.47
N THR A 158 -12.57 22.67 3.92
CA THR A 158 -11.96 21.53 4.62
C THR A 158 -12.65 21.29 5.98
N TYR A 159 -12.95 22.35 6.72
CA TYR A 159 -13.65 22.25 8.01
C TYR A 159 -15.08 21.76 7.85
N GLU A 160 -15.82 22.30 6.87
CA GLU A 160 -17.18 21.86 6.57
C GLU A 160 -17.19 20.40 6.11
N LEU A 161 -16.30 20.01 5.21
CA LEU A 161 -16.16 18.63 4.76
C LEU A 161 -15.86 17.68 5.93
N PHE A 162 -14.98 18.07 6.86
CA PHE A 162 -14.73 17.28 8.06
C PHE A 162 -16.01 17.10 8.90
N THR A 163 -16.84 18.12 9.01
CA THR A 163 -18.09 18.07 9.76
C THR A 163 -19.05 17.04 9.16
N GLU A 164 -19.11 16.93 7.83
CA GLU A 164 -19.89 15.93 7.12
C GLU A 164 -19.35 14.50 7.25
N LEU A 165 -18.02 14.36 7.34
CA LEU A 165 -17.38 13.03 7.32
C LEU A 165 -17.18 12.42 8.71
N LYS A 166 -16.99 13.24 9.77
CA LYS A 166 -16.51 12.80 11.09
C LYS A 166 -17.38 11.71 11.74
N ASP A 167 -18.70 11.81 11.62
CA ASP A 167 -19.64 10.87 12.26
C ASP A 167 -19.67 9.49 11.60
N ARG A 168 -19.00 9.36 10.43
CA ARG A 168 -18.82 8.09 9.72
C ARG A 168 -17.54 7.36 10.11
N PHE A 169 -16.75 7.92 11.03
CA PHE A 169 -15.47 7.36 11.49
C PHE A 169 -15.48 7.07 12.99
N THR A 170 -14.88 5.94 13.34
CA THR A 170 -14.61 5.61 14.74
C THR A 170 -13.29 6.25 15.19
N ALA A 171 -13.14 6.47 16.51
CA ALA A 171 -11.90 7.00 17.08
C ALA A 171 -10.65 6.16 16.73
N PRO A 172 -10.70 4.80 16.68
CA PRO A 172 -9.58 3.99 16.18
C PRO A 172 -9.18 4.32 14.75
N GLU A 173 -10.12 4.47 13.82
CA GLU A 173 -9.81 4.78 12.42
C GLU A 173 -9.21 6.20 12.28
N MET A 174 -9.70 7.18 13.06
CA MET A 174 -9.07 8.51 13.13
C MET A 174 -7.63 8.44 13.65
N LYS A 175 -7.38 7.60 14.68
CA LYS A 175 -6.02 7.40 15.20
C LYS A 175 -5.09 6.74 14.19
N LEU A 176 -5.60 5.85 13.35
CA LEU A 176 -4.82 5.23 12.28
C LEU A 176 -4.43 6.23 11.18
N ILE A 177 -5.29 7.18 10.86
CA ILE A 177 -4.96 8.29 9.96
C ILE A 177 -3.81 9.12 10.56
N ASP A 178 -3.91 9.55 11.81
CA ASP A 178 -2.86 10.28 12.52
C ASP A 178 -1.52 9.52 12.51
N LEU A 179 -1.52 8.24 12.91
CA LEU A 179 -0.30 7.43 12.93
C LEU A 179 0.31 7.25 11.53
N THR A 180 -0.52 7.09 10.50
CA THR A 180 -0.06 6.95 9.11
C THR A 180 0.63 8.23 8.63
N ILE A 181 0.06 9.39 8.92
CA ILE A 181 0.64 10.69 8.56
C ILE A 181 1.96 10.89 9.28
N ARG A 182 2.05 10.59 10.58
CA ARG A 182 3.27 10.76 11.38
C ARG A 182 4.43 9.87 10.94
N MET A 183 4.18 8.68 10.37
CA MET A 183 5.25 7.86 9.77
C MET A 183 6.01 8.61 8.67
N PHE A 184 5.35 9.54 7.98
CA PHE A 184 5.95 10.39 6.96
C PHE A 184 6.48 11.71 7.54
N THR A 185 5.64 12.43 8.28
CA THR A 185 5.90 13.81 8.70
C THR A 185 6.85 13.91 9.88
N GLU A 186 7.00 12.85 10.67
CA GLU A 186 7.93 12.77 11.80
C GLU A 186 8.92 11.60 11.63
N PRO A 187 9.75 11.61 10.56
CA PRO A 187 10.60 10.48 10.23
C PRO A 187 11.64 10.21 11.32
N LYS A 188 11.78 8.94 11.70
CA LYS A 188 12.73 8.50 12.75
C LYS A 188 13.86 7.64 12.18
N LEU A 189 13.62 6.96 11.05
CA LEU A 189 14.59 6.07 10.42
C LEU A 189 15.72 6.84 9.74
N GLU A 190 16.92 6.32 9.82
CA GLU A 190 18.12 6.83 9.17
C GLU A 190 18.53 5.94 7.99
N LEU A 191 19.33 6.48 7.08
CA LEU A 191 19.83 5.74 5.93
C LEU A 191 21.37 5.64 5.96
N ASN A 192 21.89 4.42 5.85
CA ASN A 192 23.33 4.18 5.71
C ASN A 192 23.80 4.57 4.30
N LYS A 193 24.12 5.85 4.11
CA LYS A 193 24.56 6.42 2.83
C LYS A 193 25.80 5.70 2.26
N GLY A 194 26.78 5.33 3.12
CA GLY A 194 27.99 4.64 2.66
C GLY A 194 27.69 3.28 2.05
N LEU A 195 26.74 2.52 2.61
CA LEU A 195 26.26 1.26 2.04
C LEU A 195 25.53 1.49 0.71
N LEU A 196 24.65 2.51 0.65
CA LEU A 196 23.87 2.82 -0.55
C LEU A 196 24.77 3.23 -1.73
N VAL A 197 25.80 4.04 -1.49
CA VAL A 197 26.76 4.46 -2.54
C VAL A 197 27.53 3.26 -3.09
N ARG A 198 28.01 2.37 -2.22
CA ARG A 198 28.67 1.12 -2.67
C ARG A 198 27.71 0.24 -3.47
N HIS A 199 26.50 0.04 -2.97
CA HIS A 199 25.50 -0.76 -3.66
C HIS A 199 25.14 -0.18 -5.05
N LEU A 200 25.02 1.14 -5.18
CA LEU A 200 24.77 1.81 -6.46
C LEU A 200 25.91 1.54 -7.45
N ALA A 201 27.17 1.61 -6.99
CA ALA A 201 28.32 1.31 -7.82
C ALA A 201 28.33 -0.17 -8.29
N GLU A 202 27.97 -1.12 -7.40
CA GLU A 202 27.85 -2.55 -7.76
C GLU A 202 26.74 -2.81 -8.78
N VAL A 203 25.57 -2.17 -8.61
CA VAL A 203 24.45 -2.30 -9.54
C VAL A 203 24.81 -1.76 -10.92
N ARG A 204 25.51 -0.60 -10.96
CA ARG A 204 25.99 0.00 -12.22
C ARG A 204 27.07 -0.82 -12.89
N ALA A 205 28.04 -1.34 -12.13
CA ALA A 205 29.08 -2.21 -12.67
C ALA A 205 28.49 -3.50 -13.28
N LYS A 206 27.60 -4.19 -12.57
CA LYS A 206 26.89 -5.37 -13.11
C LYS A 206 26.12 -5.06 -14.39
N LYS A 207 25.49 -3.87 -14.46
CA LYS A 207 24.78 -3.44 -15.65
C LYS A 207 25.72 -3.18 -16.81
N GLU A 208 26.87 -2.56 -16.56
CA GLU A 208 27.90 -2.31 -17.57
C GLU A 208 28.51 -3.62 -18.09
N ASP A 209 28.83 -4.55 -17.19
CA ASP A 209 29.33 -5.89 -17.56
C ASP A 209 28.33 -6.63 -18.46
N LEU A 210 27.03 -6.59 -18.13
CA LEU A 210 25.98 -7.18 -18.97
C LEU A 210 25.88 -6.51 -20.33
N LEU A 211 26.03 -5.18 -20.41
CA LEU A 211 26.03 -4.44 -21.67
C LEU A 211 27.26 -4.75 -22.52
N ASN A 212 28.43 -4.84 -21.89
CA ASN A 212 29.69 -5.15 -22.56
C ASN A 212 29.76 -6.62 -23.03
N SER A 213 28.95 -7.52 -22.45
CA SER A 213 28.85 -8.91 -22.90
C SER A 213 28.12 -9.07 -24.23
N VAL A 214 27.45 -8.01 -24.71
CA VAL A 214 26.72 -8.00 -25.99
C VAL A 214 27.16 -6.81 -26.84
N THR A 215 27.26 -7.03 -28.16
CA THR A 215 27.67 -6.03 -29.15
C THR A 215 26.50 -5.14 -29.61
N VAL A 216 25.57 -4.84 -28.73
CA VAL A 216 24.34 -4.10 -29.02
C VAL A 216 24.24 -2.88 -28.12
N ASP A 217 23.98 -1.74 -28.73
CA ASP A 217 23.83 -0.48 -27.99
C ASP A 217 22.58 -0.48 -27.07
N LYS A 218 22.66 0.36 -26.05
CA LYS A 218 21.64 0.49 -25.01
C LYS A 218 20.26 0.82 -25.56
N ASP A 219 20.18 1.73 -26.52
CA ASP A 219 18.90 2.22 -27.06
C ASP A 219 18.20 1.11 -27.85
N THR A 220 18.97 0.29 -28.53
CA THR A 220 18.48 -0.88 -29.25
C THR A 220 17.96 -1.96 -28.28
N LEU A 221 18.69 -2.21 -27.19
CA LEU A 221 18.24 -3.15 -26.16
C LEU A 221 16.96 -2.67 -25.45
N MET A 222 16.78 -1.37 -25.26
CA MET A 222 15.61 -0.78 -24.57
C MET A 222 14.36 -0.74 -25.46
N SER A 223 14.49 -0.55 -26.76
CA SER A 223 13.39 -0.46 -27.71
C SER A 223 12.80 -1.84 -28.02
N ASN A 224 11.49 -2.03 -27.81
CA ASN A 224 10.82 -3.28 -28.19
C ASN A 224 10.96 -3.57 -29.70
N PRO A 225 10.69 -2.62 -30.62
CA PRO A 225 10.84 -2.87 -32.05
C PRO A 225 12.29 -3.18 -32.46
N LYS A 226 13.27 -2.42 -31.97
CA LYS A 226 14.67 -2.64 -32.33
C LYS A 226 15.20 -3.98 -31.81
N PHE A 227 14.83 -4.34 -30.55
CA PHE A 227 15.20 -5.63 -29.98
C PHE A 227 14.52 -6.81 -30.73
N ALA A 228 13.25 -6.66 -31.12
CA ALA A 228 12.59 -7.62 -31.95
C ALA A 228 13.30 -7.82 -33.29
N ALA A 229 13.71 -6.72 -33.94
CA ALA A 229 14.47 -6.80 -35.20
C ALA A 229 15.80 -7.55 -35.08
N ILE A 230 16.51 -7.43 -33.93
CA ILE A 230 17.71 -8.24 -33.67
C ILE A 230 17.34 -9.73 -33.61
N LEU A 231 16.33 -10.10 -32.83
CA LEU A 231 15.89 -11.50 -32.72
C LEU A 231 15.50 -12.05 -34.11
N GLU A 232 14.76 -11.28 -34.89
CA GLU A 232 14.38 -11.63 -36.25
C GLU A 232 15.60 -11.83 -37.17
N SER A 233 16.60 -10.94 -37.10
CA SER A 233 17.85 -11.07 -37.86
C SER A 233 18.61 -12.36 -37.53
N MET A 234 18.46 -12.84 -36.31
CA MET A 234 19.02 -14.12 -35.82
C MET A 234 18.09 -15.31 -36.13
N LYS A 235 16.98 -15.10 -36.82
CA LYS A 235 15.94 -16.10 -37.10
C LYS A 235 15.26 -16.66 -35.84
N ILE A 236 15.28 -15.89 -34.75
CA ILE A 236 14.60 -16.20 -33.48
C ILE A 236 13.18 -15.66 -33.54
N LYS A 237 12.20 -16.51 -33.26
CA LYS A 237 10.80 -16.07 -33.17
C LYS A 237 10.57 -15.08 -32.06
N VAL A 238 10.13 -13.87 -32.40
CA VAL A 238 9.84 -12.83 -31.41
C VAL A 238 8.62 -13.21 -30.58
N PRO A 239 8.71 -13.24 -29.24
CA PRO A 239 7.57 -13.51 -28.39
C PRO A 239 6.49 -12.43 -28.50
N MET A 240 5.25 -12.84 -28.73
CA MET A 240 4.08 -11.95 -28.83
C MET A 240 3.03 -12.31 -27.79
N LYS A 241 2.23 -11.32 -27.37
CA LYS A 241 1.06 -11.50 -26.50
C LYS A 241 -0.06 -10.56 -26.89
N GLU A 242 -1.27 -10.90 -26.50
CA GLU A 242 -2.40 -9.98 -26.60
C GLU A 242 -2.35 -8.94 -25.48
N SER A 243 -2.54 -7.69 -25.83
CA SER A 243 -2.60 -6.58 -24.86
C SER A 243 -3.93 -6.61 -24.10
N PRO A 244 -3.94 -6.76 -22.77
CA PRO A 244 -5.19 -6.75 -21.99
C PRO A 244 -5.98 -5.45 -22.11
N ALA A 245 -5.30 -4.35 -22.46
CA ALA A 245 -5.92 -3.02 -22.56
C ALA A 245 -6.54 -2.75 -23.95
N THR A 246 -6.00 -3.35 -25.01
CA THR A 246 -6.38 -2.99 -26.39
C THR A 246 -6.83 -4.19 -27.25
N GLY A 247 -6.66 -5.42 -26.77
CA GLY A 247 -6.92 -6.65 -27.54
C GLY A 247 -5.97 -6.87 -28.72
N LYS A 248 -4.98 -5.98 -28.95
CA LYS A 248 -4.04 -6.08 -30.08
C LYS A 248 -2.80 -6.87 -29.70
N GLN A 249 -2.21 -7.55 -30.71
CA GLN A 249 -0.93 -8.22 -30.54
C GLN A 249 0.19 -7.20 -30.21
N THR A 250 0.97 -7.49 -29.19
CA THR A 250 2.12 -6.69 -28.75
C THR A 250 3.28 -7.58 -28.38
N TYR A 251 4.49 -7.04 -28.33
CA TYR A 251 5.68 -7.79 -27.97
C TYR A 251 5.63 -8.30 -26.52
N ALA A 252 5.80 -9.60 -26.32
CA ALA A 252 5.92 -10.25 -25.00
C ALA A 252 7.37 -10.22 -24.51
N LEU A 253 7.92 -9.02 -24.33
CA LEU A 253 9.34 -8.76 -24.00
C LEU A 253 9.54 -8.14 -22.60
N ALA A 254 8.57 -8.30 -21.71
CA ALA A 254 8.72 -7.94 -20.30
C ALA A 254 9.33 -9.10 -19.51
N LYS A 255 10.03 -8.80 -18.41
CA LYS A 255 10.65 -9.80 -17.51
C LYS A 255 9.68 -10.88 -17.02
N THR A 256 8.38 -10.57 -16.95
CA THR A 256 7.32 -11.48 -16.50
C THR A 256 6.72 -12.32 -17.61
N ASP A 257 7.01 -11.99 -18.88
CA ASP A 257 6.44 -12.69 -20.04
C ASP A 257 7.13 -14.05 -20.23
N GLU A 258 6.36 -15.11 -20.38
CA GLU A 258 6.90 -16.48 -20.55
C GLU A 258 7.78 -16.61 -21.80
N GLY A 259 7.35 -16.00 -22.90
CA GLY A 259 8.14 -16.00 -24.13
C GLY A 259 9.47 -15.27 -23.99
N PHE A 260 9.56 -14.26 -23.11
CA PHE A 260 10.83 -13.61 -22.83
C PHE A 260 11.72 -14.45 -21.89
N LYS A 261 11.13 -15.16 -20.94
CA LYS A 261 11.87 -16.11 -20.09
C LYS A 261 12.51 -17.23 -20.92
N ALA A 262 11.81 -17.71 -21.94
CA ALA A 262 12.36 -18.70 -22.85
C ALA A 262 13.61 -18.19 -23.60
N LEU A 263 13.74 -16.87 -23.84
CA LEU A 263 14.98 -16.30 -24.41
C LEU A 263 16.15 -16.33 -23.41
N LEU A 264 15.89 -16.28 -22.11
CA LEU A 264 16.92 -16.40 -21.07
C LEU A 264 17.44 -17.84 -20.93
N GLU A 265 16.67 -18.81 -21.36
CA GLU A 265 16.97 -20.25 -21.34
C GLU A 265 17.22 -20.79 -22.75
N HIS A 266 17.41 -19.90 -23.74
CA HIS A 266 17.58 -20.28 -25.15
C HIS A 266 18.89 -21.07 -25.35
N GLU A 267 18.90 -22.01 -26.31
CA GLU A 267 20.07 -22.87 -26.63
C GLU A 267 21.31 -22.06 -27.06
N ASP A 268 21.10 -20.90 -27.72
CA ASP A 268 22.19 -20.01 -28.13
C ASP A 268 22.60 -19.09 -26.96
N PRO A 269 23.87 -19.18 -26.48
CA PRO A 269 24.38 -18.36 -25.39
C PRO A 269 24.34 -16.85 -25.68
N TYR A 270 24.42 -16.44 -26.94
CA TYR A 270 24.36 -15.02 -27.32
C TYR A 270 22.92 -14.48 -27.17
N VAL A 271 21.89 -15.28 -27.48
CA VAL A 271 20.48 -14.93 -27.23
C VAL A 271 20.22 -14.81 -25.73
N GLN A 272 20.76 -15.72 -24.93
CA GLN A 272 20.69 -15.62 -23.46
C GLN A 272 21.35 -14.32 -22.97
N ALA A 273 22.55 -14.00 -23.46
CA ALA A 273 23.26 -12.77 -23.07
C ALA A 273 22.49 -11.50 -23.50
N LEU A 274 21.92 -11.46 -24.70
CA LEU A 274 21.06 -10.38 -25.17
C LEU A 274 19.82 -10.17 -24.28
N ALA A 275 19.13 -11.25 -23.92
CA ALA A 275 17.98 -11.21 -23.04
C ALA A 275 18.37 -10.75 -21.62
N ALA A 276 19.49 -11.25 -21.09
CA ALA A 276 20.02 -10.84 -19.80
C ALA A 276 20.44 -9.36 -19.79
N ALA A 277 21.16 -8.90 -20.83
CA ALA A 277 21.56 -7.50 -20.98
C ALA A 277 20.34 -6.56 -21.07
N ARG A 278 19.30 -6.97 -21.80
CA ARG A 278 18.05 -6.23 -21.87
C ARG A 278 17.37 -6.11 -20.51
N ILE A 279 17.32 -7.19 -19.70
CA ILE A 279 16.79 -7.13 -18.33
C ILE A 279 17.64 -6.22 -17.46
N GLY A 280 18.94 -6.38 -17.46
CA GLY A 280 19.86 -5.56 -16.70
C GLY A 280 19.74 -4.09 -17.04
N ASN A 281 19.53 -3.78 -18.31
CA ASN A 281 19.35 -2.42 -18.81
C ASN A 281 17.97 -1.82 -18.48
N LYS A 282 16.89 -2.62 -18.58
CA LYS A 282 15.53 -2.20 -18.20
C LYS A 282 15.26 -2.22 -16.71
N SER A 283 16.02 -3.00 -15.92
CA SER A 283 15.85 -3.07 -14.48
C SER A 283 16.53 -1.89 -13.79
N THR A 284 16.07 -0.69 -14.11
CA THR A 284 16.49 0.55 -13.42
C THR A 284 15.82 0.70 -12.05
N ILE A 285 14.91 -0.19 -11.67
CA ILE A 285 14.15 -0.06 -10.42
C ILE A 285 15.07 -0.09 -9.20
N GLU A 286 16.06 -0.98 -9.15
CA GLU A 286 17.00 -1.05 -8.05
C GLU A 286 17.96 0.15 -8.05
N GLU A 287 18.47 0.53 -9.22
CA GLU A 287 19.31 1.71 -9.41
C GLU A 287 18.56 2.98 -8.98
N THR A 288 17.38 3.22 -9.55
CA THR A 288 16.57 4.40 -9.25
C THR A 288 16.16 4.46 -7.78
N ARG A 289 15.77 3.33 -7.17
CA ARG A 289 15.46 3.29 -5.73
C ARG A 289 16.67 3.60 -4.88
N THR A 290 17.86 3.08 -5.25
CA THR A 290 19.09 3.36 -4.52
C THR A 290 19.49 4.83 -4.61
N GLU A 291 19.37 5.44 -5.80
CA GLU A 291 19.58 6.88 -6.00
C GLU A 291 18.60 7.72 -5.16
N THR A 292 17.32 7.36 -5.18
CA THR A 292 16.30 8.02 -4.36
C THR A 292 16.66 7.95 -2.86
N PHE A 293 17.10 6.79 -2.37
CA PHE A 293 17.53 6.66 -0.97
C PHE A 293 18.77 7.50 -0.64
N ILE A 294 19.74 7.56 -1.56
CA ILE A 294 20.93 8.43 -1.41
C ILE A 294 20.49 9.90 -1.34
N ASN A 295 19.59 10.32 -2.21
CA ASN A 295 19.09 11.69 -2.24
C ASN A 295 18.34 12.04 -0.94
N ILE A 296 17.50 11.14 -0.43
CA ILE A 296 16.85 11.32 0.88
C ILE A 296 17.89 11.39 2.01
N ALA A 297 18.90 10.49 2.00
CA ALA A 297 19.97 10.50 3.00
C ALA A 297 20.76 11.82 3.02
N ASN A 298 20.83 12.52 1.88
CA ASN A 298 21.46 13.85 1.79
C ASN A 298 20.58 14.95 2.40
N ARG A 299 19.25 14.80 2.39
CA ARG A 299 18.30 15.78 2.87
C ARG A 299 17.81 15.50 4.31
N GLY A 300 18.05 14.29 4.86
CA GLY A 300 17.68 13.98 6.23
C GLY A 300 17.22 12.53 6.46
N LYS A 301 16.36 12.33 7.46
CA LYS A 301 15.79 11.03 7.83
C LYS A 301 14.82 10.52 6.77
N LEU A 302 14.67 9.20 6.69
CA LEU A 302 13.76 8.52 5.75
C LEU A 302 12.30 8.70 6.19
N PRO A 303 11.47 9.42 5.43
CA PRO A 303 10.03 9.43 5.63
C PRO A 303 9.42 8.14 5.05
N VAL A 304 8.32 7.67 5.65
CA VAL A 304 7.61 6.47 5.21
C VAL A 304 6.29 6.87 4.56
N PRO A 305 6.23 6.98 3.21
CA PRO A 305 5.07 7.49 2.51
C PRO A 305 4.04 6.39 2.32
N LEU A 306 3.14 6.26 3.28
CA LEU A 306 1.97 5.38 3.20
C LEU A 306 0.70 6.20 2.97
N LYS A 307 -0.20 5.65 2.18
CA LYS A 307 -1.57 6.14 2.02
C LYS A 307 -2.51 5.27 2.84
N TYR A 308 -3.22 5.88 3.79
CA TYR A 308 -4.29 5.23 4.54
C TYR A 308 -5.38 4.77 3.56
N ALA A 309 -5.83 3.51 3.69
CA ALA A 309 -6.80 2.88 2.79
C ALA A 309 -6.48 3.06 1.28
N GLY A 310 -5.18 3.14 0.92
CA GLY A 310 -4.78 3.36 -0.47
C GLY A 310 -5.23 2.24 -1.42
N ALA A 311 -5.30 1.00 -0.94
CA ALA A 311 -6.00 -0.11 -1.61
C ALA A 311 -7.49 -0.11 -1.22
N VAL A 312 -8.27 0.77 -1.83
CA VAL A 312 -9.68 1.06 -1.46
C VAL A 312 -10.57 -0.19 -1.38
N VAL A 313 -10.29 -1.22 -2.19
CA VAL A 313 -11.08 -2.45 -2.22
C VAL A 313 -10.90 -3.34 -0.98
N SER A 314 -9.83 -3.17 -0.20
CA SER A 314 -9.53 -3.95 1.01
C SER A 314 -9.13 -3.08 2.20
N HIS A 315 -9.12 -1.76 2.03
CA HIS A 315 -8.69 -0.74 2.99
C HIS A 315 -7.24 -0.89 3.49
N ARG A 316 -6.40 -1.68 2.78
CA ARG A 316 -4.98 -1.81 3.09
C ARG A 316 -4.22 -0.52 2.79
N TRP A 317 -3.15 -0.28 3.53
CA TRP A 317 -2.19 0.78 3.20
C TRP A 317 -1.53 0.50 1.86
N SER A 318 -1.19 1.54 1.13
CA SER A 318 -0.36 1.45 -0.08
C SER A 318 0.78 2.46 -0.04
N GLY A 319 1.89 2.14 -0.68
CA GLY A 319 2.98 3.09 -0.88
C GLY A 319 2.58 4.20 -1.86
N VAL A 320 3.09 5.39 -1.63
CA VAL A 320 2.89 6.59 -2.47
C VAL A 320 4.21 7.35 -2.59
N ASP A 321 4.19 8.50 -3.25
CA ASP A 321 5.30 9.46 -3.29
C ASP A 321 6.63 8.89 -3.84
N GLY A 322 6.54 7.99 -4.84
CA GLY A 322 7.70 7.41 -5.51
C GLY A 322 8.47 6.34 -4.73
N ILE A 323 8.21 6.18 -3.43
CA ILE A 323 8.91 5.22 -2.57
C ILE A 323 7.91 4.19 -2.04
N ASN A 324 8.02 2.94 -2.48
CA ASN A 324 7.21 1.87 -1.92
C ASN A 324 8.08 0.93 -1.07
N LEU A 325 8.15 1.21 0.23
CA LEU A 325 8.89 0.40 1.20
C LEU A 325 8.26 -0.98 1.43
N GLN A 326 6.95 -1.13 1.15
CA GLN A 326 6.24 -2.41 1.29
C GLN A 326 6.71 -3.47 0.28
N ASN A 327 7.32 -3.05 -0.84
CA ASN A 327 7.77 -3.93 -1.92
C ASN A 327 9.30 -4.06 -2.00
N LEU A 328 10.03 -3.81 -0.91
CA LEU A 328 11.46 -4.09 -0.87
C LEU A 328 11.69 -5.61 -0.70
N PRO A 329 12.45 -6.27 -1.60
CA PRO A 329 12.77 -7.69 -1.44
C PRO A 329 13.46 -7.96 -0.10
N ARG A 330 13.23 -9.14 0.50
CA ARG A 330 13.79 -9.48 1.82
C ARG A 330 15.33 -9.42 1.85
N SER A 331 15.97 -9.85 0.76
CA SER A 331 17.44 -9.83 0.62
C SER A 331 18.01 -8.52 0.05
N SER A 332 17.19 -7.48 -0.11
CA SER A 332 17.63 -6.22 -0.73
C SER A 332 18.61 -5.46 0.17
N PRO A 333 19.78 -5.05 -0.33
CA PRO A 333 20.69 -4.13 0.38
C PRO A 333 20.02 -2.83 0.85
N LEU A 334 18.92 -2.41 0.19
CA LEU A 334 18.13 -1.26 0.61
C LEU A 334 17.51 -1.46 2.00
N ARG A 335 17.08 -2.68 2.35
CA ARG A 335 16.61 -2.98 3.72
C ARG A 335 17.73 -2.85 4.74
N ARG A 336 18.94 -3.29 4.40
CA ARG A 336 20.11 -3.15 5.27
C ARG A 336 20.53 -1.70 5.46
N ALA A 337 20.23 -0.84 4.49
CA ALA A 337 20.53 0.59 4.60
C ALA A 337 19.55 1.35 5.50
N ILE A 338 18.37 0.79 5.82
CA ILE A 338 17.38 1.41 6.72
C ILE A 338 17.79 1.07 8.15
N CYS A 339 18.21 2.07 8.92
CA CYS A 339 18.77 1.95 10.27
C CYS A 339 17.95 2.73 11.30
N PRO A 340 17.96 2.31 12.57
CA PRO A 340 17.44 3.12 13.67
C PRO A 340 18.41 4.25 13.99
N PRO A 341 17.99 5.29 14.72
CA PRO A 341 18.89 6.28 15.30
C PRO A 341 19.79 5.63 16.37
N LYS A 342 20.92 6.28 16.69
CA LYS A 342 21.86 5.82 17.71
C LYS A 342 21.17 5.57 19.06
N GLY A 343 21.43 4.43 19.68
CA GLY A 343 20.85 4.00 20.96
C GLY A 343 19.47 3.33 20.82
N PHE A 344 19.08 3.01 19.59
CA PHE A 344 17.83 2.30 19.30
C PHE A 344 18.09 1.08 18.43
N LYS A 345 17.17 0.12 18.50
CA LYS A 345 17.03 -1.03 17.59
C LYS A 345 15.76 -0.89 16.78
N ILE A 346 15.76 -1.52 15.60
CA ILE A 346 14.53 -1.84 14.87
C ILE A 346 13.99 -3.15 15.44
N VAL A 347 12.72 -3.14 15.81
CA VAL A 347 11.94 -4.34 16.12
C VAL A 347 10.89 -4.50 15.03
N ALA A 348 10.88 -5.66 14.37
CA ALA A 348 9.87 -5.99 13.36
C ALA A 348 9.04 -7.19 13.84
N SER A 349 7.73 -7.09 13.72
CA SER A 349 6.82 -8.18 14.09
C SER A 349 5.85 -8.46 12.95
N ASP A 350 5.86 -9.71 12.47
CA ASP A 350 5.08 -10.20 11.34
C ASP A 350 4.02 -11.21 11.83
N LEU A 351 2.77 -11.06 11.43
CA LEU A 351 1.72 -12.00 11.77
C LEU A 351 1.88 -13.33 11.00
N SER A 352 1.94 -14.42 11.73
CA SER A 352 2.13 -15.75 11.12
C SER A 352 0.89 -16.20 10.34
N ASN A 353 0.99 -16.19 9.01
CA ASN A 353 -0.05 -16.70 8.10
C ASN A 353 -1.46 -16.13 8.35
N ILE A 354 -1.58 -14.85 8.63
CA ILE A 354 -2.84 -14.24 9.07
C ILE A 354 -4.00 -14.49 8.09
N GLU A 355 -3.77 -14.36 6.79
CA GLU A 355 -4.84 -14.58 5.80
C GLU A 355 -5.33 -16.04 5.81
N LEU A 356 -4.43 -17.00 5.98
CA LEU A 356 -4.79 -18.41 6.05
C LEU A 356 -5.59 -18.73 7.34
N ARG A 357 -5.12 -18.26 8.48
CA ARG A 357 -5.80 -18.41 9.78
C ARG A 357 -7.19 -17.80 9.73
N LEU A 358 -7.27 -16.59 9.24
CA LEU A 358 -8.52 -15.84 9.12
C LEU A 358 -9.50 -16.49 8.13
N ALA A 359 -9.00 -17.00 6.98
CA ALA A 359 -9.83 -17.69 6.01
C ALA A 359 -10.49 -18.94 6.60
N TYR A 360 -9.75 -19.76 7.32
CA TYR A 360 -10.32 -20.95 8.01
C TYR A 360 -11.27 -20.58 9.15
N TRP A 361 -10.93 -19.55 9.93
CA TRP A 361 -11.81 -19.05 10.98
C TRP A 361 -13.12 -18.49 10.40
N PHE A 362 -13.04 -17.69 9.36
CA PHE A 362 -14.19 -17.12 8.66
C PHE A 362 -15.09 -18.21 8.06
N ALA A 363 -14.50 -19.23 7.46
CA ALA A 363 -15.18 -20.39 6.89
C ALA A 363 -15.69 -21.38 7.94
N LYS A 364 -15.50 -21.15 9.24
CA LYS A 364 -15.89 -22.04 10.35
C LYS A 364 -15.24 -23.43 10.28
N SER A 365 -14.02 -23.53 9.72
CA SER A 365 -13.28 -24.79 9.65
C SER A 365 -12.64 -25.12 11.01
N HIS A 366 -13.44 -25.66 11.91
CA HIS A 366 -13.04 -25.94 13.30
C HIS A 366 -11.84 -26.89 13.38
N SER A 367 -11.75 -27.87 12.48
CA SER A 367 -10.63 -28.82 12.43
C SER A 367 -9.32 -28.11 12.09
N LYS A 368 -9.30 -27.19 11.11
CA LYS A 368 -8.11 -26.43 10.76
C LYS A 368 -7.72 -25.42 11.84
N ILE A 369 -8.70 -24.79 12.49
CA ILE A 369 -8.45 -23.90 13.64
C ILE A 369 -7.86 -24.70 14.82
N GLN A 370 -8.32 -25.93 15.07
CA GLN A 370 -7.74 -26.77 16.10
C GLN A 370 -6.29 -27.16 15.75
N GLN A 371 -6.02 -27.58 14.51
CA GLN A 371 -4.65 -27.85 14.04
C GLN A 371 -3.70 -26.65 14.27
N ILE A 372 -4.17 -25.42 14.02
CA ILE A 372 -3.40 -24.20 14.29
C ILE A 372 -3.11 -24.05 15.80
N LYS A 373 -4.09 -24.30 16.66
CA LYS A 373 -3.93 -24.24 18.14
C LYS A 373 -2.94 -25.29 18.65
N ASP A 374 -2.93 -26.45 18.01
CA ASP A 374 -2.03 -27.57 18.34
C ASP A 374 -0.61 -27.37 17.76
N GLY A 375 -0.35 -26.23 17.05
CA GLY A 375 0.95 -25.90 16.47
C GLY A 375 1.32 -26.71 15.22
N ILE A 376 0.34 -27.36 14.58
CA ILE A 376 0.56 -28.15 13.37
C ILE A 376 0.83 -27.19 12.18
N ASP A 377 1.89 -27.47 11.42
CA ASP A 377 2.16 -26.76 10.17
C ASP A 377 1.16 -27.17 9.08
N LEU A 378 0.21 -26.28 8.81
CA LEU A 378 -0.86 -26.52 7.84
C LEU A 378 -0.37 -26.84 6.42
N TYR A 379 0.79 -26.36 6.02
CA TYR A 379 1.36 -26.66 4.71
C TYR A 379 1.85 -28.10 4.64
N THR A 380 2.55 -28.55 5.67
CA THR A 380 2.98 -29.94 5.82
C THR A 380 1.80 -30.88 5.96
N GLN A 381 0.79 -30.52 6.76
CA GLN A 381 -0.43 -31.31 6.92
C GLN A 381 -1.22 -31.44 5.61
N SER A 382 -1.38 -30.33 4.88
CA SER A 382 -2.06 -30.34 3.59
C SER A 382 -1.32 -31.19 2.55
N ALA A 383 0.01 -31.19 2.58
CA ALA A 383 0.83 -32.07 1.74
C ALA A 383 0.57 -33.54 2.08
N ALA A 384 0.62 -33.90 3.36
CA ALA A 384 0.37 -35.26 3.84
C ALA A 384 -1.04 -35.75 3.46
N ASP A 385 -2.07 -34.93 3.73
CA ASP A 385 -3.49 -35.26 3.47
C ASP A 385 -3.77 -35.51 1.97
N ILE A 386 -3.12 -34.75 1.09
CA ILE A 386 -3.41 -34.77 -0.37
C ILE A 386 -2.54 -35.78 -1.10
N THR A 387 -1.27 -35.95 -0.70
CA THR A 387 -0.36 -36.85 -1.40
C THR A 387 -0.28 -38.26 -0.78
N GLY A 388 -0.79 -38.43 0.44
CA GLY A 388 -0.63 -39.66 1.24
C GLY A 388 0.76 -39.84 1.84
N THR A 389 1.63 -38.83 1.73
CA THR A 389 2.97 -38.85 2.36
C THR A 389 2.84 -38.68 3.87
N PRO A 390 3.48 -39.51 4.69
CA PRO A 390 3.47 -39.29 6.14
C PRO A 390 3.97 -37.91 6.53
N TYR A 391 3.35 -37.26 7.52
CA TYR A 391 3.63 -35.88 7.92
C TYR A 391 5.13 -35.63 8.17
N ASN A 392 5.80 -36.52 8.83
CA ASN A 392 7.22 -36.47 9.15
C ASN A 392 8.16 -36.76 7.96
N GLU A 393 7.62 -37.23 6.85
CA GLU A 393 8.37 -37.50 5.61
C GLU A 393 8.17 -36.41 4.55
N VAL A 394 7.30 -35.40 4.81
CA VAL A 394 7.11 -34.26 3.92
C VAL A 394 8.40 -33.43 3.87
N ASN A 395 9.07 -33.44 2.74
CA ASN A 395 10.30 -32.67 2.52
C ASN A 395 10.02 -31.19 2.26
N LYS A 396 11.09 -30.36 2.22
CA LYS A 396 11.00 -28.91 2.03
C LYS A 396 10.34 -28.50 0.70
N ASP A 397 10.60 -29.26 -0.37
CA ASP A 397 10.06 -28.95 -1.71
C ASP A 397 8.55 -29.23 -1.77
N LEU A 398 8.12 -30.37 -1.25
CA LEU A 398 6.71 -30.71 -1.16
C LEU A 398 5.96 -29.71 -0.25
N ARG A 399 6.54 -29.37 0.90
CA ARG A 399 6.00 -28.34 1.79
C ARG A 399 5.88 -26.97 1.07
N TYR A 400 6.87 -26.60 0.26
CA TYR A 400 6.83 -25.36 -0.53
C TYR A 400 5.70 -25.37 -1.55
N ILE A 401 5.51 -26.47 -2.28
CA ILE A 401 4.38 -26.65 -3.20
C ILE A 401 3.06 -26.39 -2.47
N PHE A 402 2.87 -27.05 -1.32
CA PHE A 402 1.63 -26.91 -0.56
C PHE A 402 1.50 -25.57 0.18
N LYS A 403 2.58 -24.85 0.45
CA LYS A 403 2.52 -23.44 0.83
C LYS A 403 1.85 -22.62 -0.29
N VAL A 404 2.29 -22.78 -1.54
CA VAL A 404 1.70 -22.10 -2.70
C VAL A 404 0.25 -22.51 -2.91
N VAL A 405 -0.05 -23.82 -2.82
CA VAL A 405 -1.41 -24.36 -2.94
C VAL A 405 -2.35 -23.78 -1.88
N ASN A 406 -1.96 -23.74 -0.62
CA ASN A 406 -2.80 -23.19 0.46
C ASN A 406 -3.02 -21.68 0.28
N LEU A 407 -1.94 -20.89 0.10
CA LEU A 407 -2.05 -19.43 -0.01
C LEU A 407 -2.85 -18.96 -1.24
N SER A 408 -2.83 -19.74 -2.32
CA SER A 408 -3.63 -19.45 -3.52
C SER A 408 -5.00 -20.12 -3.46
N GLY A 409 -5.05 -21.33 -2.91
CA GLY A 409 -6.24 -22.19 -2.85
C GLY A 409 -7.34 -21.63 -1.99
N ILE A 410 -7.02 -20.98 -0.85
CA ILE A 410 -8.02 -20.30 0.00
C ILE A 410 -8.87 -19.28 -0.78
N TYR A 411 -8.34 -18.78 -1.89
CA TYR A 411 -9.02 -17.82 -2.76
C TYR A 411 -9.62 -18.43 -4.02
N GLY A 412 -9.74 -19.76 -4.07
CA GLY A 412 -10.40 -20.46 -5.15
C GLY A 412 -9.67 -20.44 -6.49
N VAL A 413 -8.35 -20.28 -6.47
CA VAL A 413 -7.53 -20.25 -7.69
C VAL A 413 -7.76 -21.52 -8.53
N GLY A 414 -7.99 -21.36 -9.84
CA GLY A 414 -8.16 -22.47 -10.79
C GLY A 414 -6.82 -23.11 -11.18
N ALA A 415 -6.87 -24.32 -11.73
CA ALA A 415 -5.69 -25.13 -12.05
C ALA A 415 -4.70 -24.44 -13.00
N ASN A 416 -5.17 -23.77 -14.06
CA ASN A 416 -4.30 -23.07 -15.01
C ASN A 416 -3.49 -21.95 -14.33
N LYS A 417 -4.13 -21.16 -13.45
CA LYS A 417 -3.44 -20.10 -12.71
C LYS A 417 -2.51 -20.68 -11.64
N MET A 418 -2.91 -21.74 -10.95
CA MET A 418 -2.06 -22.46 -9.99
C MET A 418 -0.81 -23.01 -10.67
N HIS A 419 -0.95 -23.65 -11.84
CA HIS A 419 0.16 -24.15 -12.65
C HIS A 419 1.15 -23.03 -12.99
N SER A 420 0.65 -21.88 -13.48
CA SER A 420 1.50 -20.72 -13.76
C SER A 420 2.24 -20.20 -12.52
N ILE A 421 1.59 -20.16 -11.34
CA ILE A 421 2.21 -19.72 -10.09
C ILE A 421 3.32 -20.69 -9.67
N LEU A 422 3.07 -21.99 -9.70
CA LEU A 422 4.05 -23.03 -9.36
C LEU A 422 5.26 -22.96 -10.30
N LYS A 423 5.04 -22.86 -11.60
CA LYS A 423 6.10 -22.72 -12.61
C LYS A 423 6.94 -21.46 -12.41
N GLN A 424 6.31 -20.32 -12.07
CA GLN A 424 7.03 -19.10 -11.71
C GLN A 424 7.87 -19.24 -10.43
N GLY A 425 7.46 -20.12 -9.51
CA GLY A 425 8.19 -20.49 -8.31
C GLY A 425 9.28 -21.57 -8.52
N GLY A 426 9.55 -21.96 -9.78
CA GLY A 426 10.56 -22.97 -10.11
C GLY A 426 10.09 -24.42 -9.95
N VAL A 427 8.76 -24.63 -9.80
CA VAL A 427 8.17 -25.97 -9.69
C VAL A 427 7.57 -26.37 -11.03
N ASP A 428 8.22 -27.32 -11.72
CA ASP A 428 7.72 -27.88 -12.97
C ASP A 428 6.83 -29.10 -12.66
N LYS A 429 5.52 -28.95 -12.90
CA LYS A 429 4.52 -30.00 -12.75
C LYS A 429 3.60 -29.99 -13.96
N ASP A 430 3.13 -31.19 -14.36
CA ASP A 430 2.12 -31.29 -15.43
C ASP A 430 0.80 -30.63 -15.00
N LEU A 431 0.10 -30.05 -15.98
CA LEU A 431 -1.18 -29.40 -15.73
C LEU A 431 -2.24 -30.35 -15.14
N ASN A 432 -2.23 -31.65 -15.52
CA ASN A 432 -3.18 -32.60 -14.99
C ASN A 432 -2.86 -32.97 -13.52
N GLU A 433 -1.58 -33.04 -13.15
CA GLU A 433 -1.18 -33.17 -11.74
C GLU A 433 -1.70 -31.97 -10.93
N VAL A 434 -1.52 -30.74 -11.46
CA VAL A 434 -2.01 -29.53 -10.78
C VAL A 434 -3.55 -29.50 -10.69
N LYS A 435 -4.27 -29.97 -11.72
CA LYS A 435 -5.73 -30.14 -11.65
C LYS A 435 -6.14 -31.09 -10.52
N ASN A 436 -5.45 -32.21 -10.38
CA ASN A 436 -5.72 -33.19 -9.31
C ASN A 436 -5.43 -32.58 -7.93
N ILE A 437 -4.33 -31.84 -7.77
CA ILE A 437 -4.00 -31.15 -6.52
C ILE A 437 -5.09 -30.12 -6.17
N VAL A 438 -5.52 -29.28 -7.11
CA VAL A 438 -6.57 -28.28 -6.88
C VAL A 438 -7.91 -28.93 -6.52
N TYR A 439 -8.26 -30.02 -7.19
CA TYR A 439 -9.48 -30.78 -6.89
C TYR A 439 -9.42 -31.41 -5.48
N ALA A 440 -8.31 -32.09 -5.16
CA ALA A 440 -8.10 -32.69 -3.83
C ALA A 440 -8.09 -31.64 -2.71
N TYR A 441 -7.47 -30.48 -2.95
CA TYR A 441 -7.47 -29.36 -2.01
C TYR A 441 -8.89 -28.87 -1.70
N ARG A 442 -9.73 -28.69 -2.73
CA ARG A 442 -11.13 -28.28 -2.55
C ARG A 442 -11.96 -29.35 -1.82
N LYS A 443 -11.70 -30.61 -2.11
CA LYS A 443 -12.38 -31.74 -1.44
C LYS A 443 -11.99 -31.84 0.04
N SER A 444 -10.76 -31.53 0.41
CA SER A 444 -10.27 -31.53 1.79
C SER A 444 -10.58 -30.24 2.56
N ASN A 445 -11.17 -29.24 1.91
CA ASN A 445 -11.56 -27.97 2.55
C ASN A 445 -12.99 -27.56 2.12
N PRO A 446 -14.02 -28.37 2.42
CA PRO A 446 -15.40 -28.11 1.99
C PRO A 446 -15.95 -26.79 2.58
N GLU A 447 -15.56 -26.42 3.80
CA GLU A 447 -16.00 -25.19 4.44
C GLU A 447 -15.53 -23.92 3.70
N LEU A 448 -14.34 -23.96 3.07
CA LEU A 448 -13.90 -22.86 2.20
C LEU A 448 -14.77 -22.76 0.94
N VAL A 449 -15.15 -23.92 0.36
CA VAL A 449 -16.03 -23.94 -0.82
C VAL A 449 -17.40 -23.37 -0.48
N GLU A 450 -17.96 -23.74 0.68
CA GLU A 450 -19.21 -23.18 1.21
C GLU A 450 -19.08 -21.67 1.44
N ALA A 451 -17.98 -21.20 2.03
CA ALA A 451 -17.75 -19.77 2.25
C ALA A 451 -17.66 -18.96 0.93
N TRP A 452 -17.17 -19.58 -0.16
CA TRP A 452 -17.24 -18.93 -1.50
C TRP A 452 -18.69 -18.88 -2.01
N GLN A 453 -19.50 -19.91 -1.77
CA GLN A 453 -20.93 -19.89 -2.13
C GLN A 453 -21.69 -18.82 -1.33
N ASP A 454 -21.42 -18.71 -0.02
CA ASP A 454 -21.95 -17.64 0.83
C ASP A 454 -21.60 -16.26 0.29
N ALA A 455 -20.36 -16.06 -0.20
CA ALA A 455 -19.95 -14.81 -0.83
C ALA A 455 -20.72 -14.54 -2.14
N GLY A 456 -21.16 -15.58 -2.85
CA GLY A 456 -22.09 -15.46 -3.98
C GLY A 456 -23.48 -14.98 -3.55
N THR A 457 -24.02 -15.55 -2.47
CA THR A 457 -25.28 -15.13 -1.87
C THR A 457 -25.20 -13.69 -1.35
N MET A 458 -24.05 -13.30 -0.77
CA MET A 458 -23.80 -11.91 -0.36
C MET A 458 -23.91 -10.93 -1.55
N LEU A 459 -23.31 -11.24 -2.70
CA LEU A 459 -23.43 -10.39 -3.90
C LEU A 459 -24.88 -10.26 -4.38
N GLU A 460 -25.63 -11.37 -4.41
CA GLU A 460 -27.06 -11.32 -4.78
C GLU A 460 -27.85 -10.47 -3.77
N SER A 461 -27.59 -10.62 -2.48
CA SER A 461 -28.30 -9.89 -1.41
C SER A 461 -28.00 -8.39 -1.46
N VAL A 462 -26.74 -7.98 -1.66
CA VAL A 462 -26.37 -6.57 -1.87
C VAL A 462 -27.12 -5.99 -3.07
N ARG A 463 -27.13 -6.68 -4.21
CA ARG A 463 -27.83 -6.24 -5.42
C ARG A 463 -29.32 -6.13 -5.23
N ALA A 464 -29.92 -7.12 -4.56
CA ALA A 464 -31.37 -7.17 -4.33
C ALA A 464 -31.82 -6.20 -3.23
N GLY A 465 -30.90 -5.60 -2.48
CA GLY A 465 -31.24 -4.75 -1.34
C GLY A 465 -31.72 -5.53 -0.12
N GLN A 466 -31.30 -6.79 0.02
CA GLN A 466 -31.68 -7.69 1.10
C GLN A 466 -30.61 -7.74 2.19
N HIS A 467 -31.03 -7.99 3.43
CA HIS A 467 -30.12 -8.23 4.52
C HIS A 467 -29.57 -9.66 4.45
N TYR A 468 -28.25 -9.78 4.54
CA TYR A 468 -27.53 -11.05 4.61
C TYR A 468 -26.26 -10.89 5.44
N THR A 469 -25.87 -11.95 6.13
CA THR A 469 -24.60 -11.99 6.87
C THR A 469 -23.80 -13.22 6.49
N MET A 470 -22.48 -13.09 6.44
CA MET A 470 -21.57 -14.19 6.14
C MET A 470 -20.38 -14.23 7.09
N GLY A 471 -19.70 -15.38 7.10
CA GLY A 471 -18.53 -15.64 7.93
C GLY A 471 -18.90 -16.11 9.34
N ASN A 472 -17.88 -16.30 10.18
CA ASN A 472 -18.06 -16.75 11.55
C ASN A 472 -18.82 -15.70 12.37
N GLY A 473 -19.89 -16.09 13.03
CA GLY A 473 -20.77 -15.17 13.77
C GLY A 473 -21.49 -14.13 12.92
N GLY A 474 -21.50 -14.25 11.57
CA GLY A 474 -22.09 -13.26 10.68
C GLY A 474 -21.29 -11.95 10.63
N ILE A 475 -19.97 -12.04 10.72
CA ILE A 475 -19.05 -10.91 10.92
C ILE A 475 -19.08 -9.84 9.80
N ILE A 476 -19.50 -10.22 8.60
CA ILE A 476 -19.73 -9.30 7.47
C ILE A 476 -21.21 -9.27 7.17
N SER A 477 -21.80 -8.08 7.09
CA SER A 477 -23.21 -7.88 6.74
C SER A 477 -23.35 -7.13 5.43
N SER A 478 -24.42 -7.42 4.67
CA SER A 478 -24.77 -6.65 3.47
C SER A 478 -25.26 -5.25 3.85
N VAL A 479 -24.84 -4.26 3.06
CA VAL A 479 -25.46 -2.93 3.02
C VAL A 479 -26.23 -2.84 1.70
N PRO A 480 -27.57 -2.68 1.75
CA PRO A 480 -28.43 -2.73 0.57
C PRO A 480 -27.93 -1.82 -0.55
N LYS A 481 -27.66 -2.39 -1.73
CA LYS A 481 -27.20 -1.71 -2.95
C LYS A 481 -25.86 -0.97 -2.87
N GLU A 482 -25.18 -0.99 -1.71
CA GLU A 482 -23.95 -0.23 -1.48
C GLU A 482 -22.72 -1.14 -1.34
N GLY A 483 -22.81 -2.25 -0.57
CA GLY A 483 -21.66 -3.11 -0.34
C GLY A 483 -21.77 -4.01 0.88
N MET A 484 -20.66 -4.15 1.60
CA MET A 484 -20.52 -5.06 2.75
C MET A 484 -19.93 -4.30 3.94
N MET A 485 -20.59 -4.37 5.09
CA MET A 485 -20.13 -3.76 6.34
C MET A 485 -19.20 -4.68 7.11
N LYS A 486 -18.07 -4.12 7.57
CA LYS A 486 -17.10 -4.78 8.45
C LYS A 486 -17.38 -4.49 9.93
N PRO A 487 -16.80 -5.28 10.87
CA PRO A 487 -16.99 -5.07 12.31
C PRO A 487 -16.51 -3.72 12.83
N ASN A 488 -15.52 -3.09 12.16
CA ASN A 488 -15.03 -1.76 12.51
C ASN A 488 -15.92 -0.59 12.02
N GLY A 489 -17.07 -0.88 11.40
CA GLY A 489 -17.99 0.12 10.86
C GLY A 489 -17.62 0.68 9.49
N MET A 490 -16.54 0.20 8.86
CA MET A 490 -16.14 0.63 7.53
C MET A 490 -16.68 -0.32 6.45
N MET A 491 -17.26 0.24 5.39
CA MET A 491 -17.92 -0.50 4.32
C MET A 491 -16.96 -0.84 3.18
N LEU A 492 -16.98 -2.09 2.72
CA LEU A 492 -16.39 -2.53 1.46
C LEU A 492 -17.39 -2.26 0.33
N GLY A 493 -17.23 -1.15 -0.37
CA GLY A 493 -18.17 -0.70 -1.40
C GLY A 493 -18.26 -1.63 -2.61
N LEU A 494 -19.47 -1.78 -3.16
CA LEU A 494 -19.79 -2.46 -4.41
C LEU A 494 -20.77 -1.58 -5.21
N PRO A 495 -20.36 -0.36 -5.56
CA PRO A 495 -21.27 0.61 -6.19
C PRO A 495 -21.79 0.08 -7.52
N ASN A 496 -23.10 0.22 -7.76
CA ASN A 496 -23.79 -0.21 -8.97
C ASN A 496 -23.52 -1.70 -9.31
N LEU A 497 -23.58 -2.57 -8.29
CA LEU A 497 -23.36 -4.01 -8.45
C LEU A 497 -24.40 -4.64 -9.37
N ARG A 498 -23.94 -5.27 -10.46
CA ARG A 498 -24.79 -5.85 -11.50
C ARG A 498 -24.13 -7.05 -12.17
N LYS A 499 -24.94 -7.83 -12.92
CA LYS A 499 -24.41 -8.86 -13.81
C LYS A 499 -24.26 -8.30 -15.22
N LEU A 500 -23.11 -8.56 -15.85
CA LEU A 500 -22.80 -8.20 -17.23
C LEU A 500 -22.57 -9.46 -18.05
N LYS A 501 -23.05 -9.46 -19.29
CA LYS A 501 -22.75 -10.54 -20.25
C LYS A 501 -21.29 -10.45 -20.68
N THR A 502 -20.61 -11.58 -20.67
CA THR A 502 -19.24 -11.77 -21.18
C THR A 502 -19.23 -12.96 -22.11
N ASP A 503 -18.14 -13.16 -22.84
CA ASP A 503 -17.96 -14.33 -23.74
C ASP A 503 -18.03 -15.67 -22.97
N MET A 504 -17.81 -15.65 -21.65
CA MET A 504 -17.87 -16.84 -20.78
C MET A 504 -19.19 -16.95 -19.98
N GLY A 505 -20.21 -16.14 -20.32
CA GLY A 505 -21.48 -16.08 -19.60
C GLY A 505 -21.66 -14.79 -18.79
N GLU A 506 -22.57 -14.81 -17.79
CA GLU A 506 -22.79 -13.66 -16.93
C GLU A 506 -21.73 -13.58 -15.83
N SER A 507 -21.20 -12.38 -15.61
CA SER A 507 -20.23 -12.08 -14.56
C SER A 507 -20.68 -10.88 -13.73
N TRP A 508 -20.41 -10.93 -12.41
CA TRP A 508 -20.61 -9.80 -11.53
C TRP A 508 -19.64 -8.67 -11.85
N ALA A 509 -20.11 -7.44 -11.79
CA ALA A 509 -19.29 -6.24 -11.92
C ALA A 509 -19.85 -5.11 -11.05
N TYR A 510 -18.96 -4.25 -10.59
CA TYR A 510 -19.28 -3.00 -9.88
C TYR A 510 -18.46 -1.85 -10.49
N ASP A 511 -18.89 -0.61 -10.30
CA ASP A 511 -18.19 0.54 -10.86
C ASP A 511 -16.95 0.91 -10.04
N LYS A 512 -15.86 1.25 -10.73
CA LYS A 512 -14.61 1.67 -10.12
C LYS A 512 -13.99 2.80 -10.93
N LEU A 513 -13.53 3.83 -10.24
CA LEU A 513 -12.82 4.95 -10.85
C LEU A 513 -11.42 4.51 -11.31
N MET A 514 -11.15 4.69 -12.59
CA MET A 514 -9.81 4.54 -13.18
C MET A 514 -9.41 5.84 -13.88
N GLY A 515 -8.47 6.55 -13.31
CA GLY A 515 -8.17 7.93 -13.73
C GLY A 515 -9.35 8.86 -13.48
N ARG A 516 -10.07 9.24 -14.55
CA ARG A 516 -11.27 10.10 -14.49
C ARG A 516 -12.54 9.41 -14.97
N THR A 517 -12.47 8.11 -15.25
CA THR A 517 -13.58 7.36 -15.86
C THR A 517 -14.01 6.23 -14.94
N LEU A 518 -15.31 6.07 -14.75
CA LEU A 518 -15.87 4.90 -14.10
C LEU A 518 -15.87 3.72 -15.09
N ILE A 519 -15.26 2.62 -14.69
CA ILE A 519 -15.22 1.38 -15.47
C ILE A 519 -15.79 0.23 -14.65
N PRO A 520 -16.38 -0.80 -15.30
CA PRO A 520 -16.79 -2.01 -14.60
C PRO A 520 -15.57 -2.82 -14.16
N GLU A 521 -15.44 -3.07 -12.87
CA GLU A 521 -14.50 -4.00 -12.28
C GLU A 521 -15.20 -5.33 -12.02
N TYR A 522 -14.71 -6.42 -12.64
CA TYR A 522 -15.30 -7.73 -12.48
C TYR A 522 -14.95 -8.36 -11.13
N ILE A 523 -15.96 -8.97 -10.52
CA ILE A 523 -15.84 -9.67 -9.23
C ILE A 523 -16.57 -11.02 -9.32
N HIS A 524 -16.11 -11.99 -8.57
CA HIS A 524 -16.72 -13.32 -8.45
C HIS A 524 -16.72 -13.75 -6.98
N PRO A 525 -17.51 -14.77 -6.58
CA PRO A 525 -17.68 -15.14 -5.19
C PRO A 525 -16.36 -15.31 -4.42
N SER A 526 -15.39 -16.06 -4.95
CA SER A 526 -14.11 -16.27 -4.25
C SER A 526 -13.24 -14.99 -4.21
N LYS A 527 -13.36 -14.06 -5.19
CA LYS A 527 -12.71 -12.73 -5.11
C LYS A 527 -13.39 -11.85 -4.05
N THR A 528 -14.71 -11.99 -3.86
CA THR A 528 -15.45 -11.31 -2.78
C THR A 528 -14.97 -11.82 -1.42
N PHE A 529 -14.88 -13.14 -1.25
CA PHE A 529 -14.29 -13.76 -0.06
C PHE A 529 -12.87 -13.23 0.18
N GLN A 530 -12.00 -13.22 -0.84
CA GLN A 530 -10.65 -12.66 -0.74
C GLN A 530 -10.64 -11.21 -0.22
N ARG A 531 -11.51 -10.34 -0.75
CA ARG A 531 -11.63 -8.94 -0.29
C ARG A 531 -11.96 -8.87 1.20
N CYS A 532 -12.91 -9.69 1.65
CA CYS A 532 -13.28 -9.74 3.07
C CYS A 532 -12.11 -10.20 3.94
N ILE A 533 -11.44 -11.30 3.59
CA ILE A 533 -10.29 -11.81 4.35
C ILE A 533 -9.16 -10.77 4.41
N GLN A 534 -8.81 -10.14 3.29
CA GLN A 534 -7.78 -9.11 3.26
C GLN A 534 -8.13 -7.86 4.05
N ALA A 535 -9.40 -7.46 4.02
CA ALA A 535 -9.88 -6.31 4.78
C ALA A 535 -9.93 -6.58 6.29
N LEU A 536 -10.36 -7.77 6.70
CA LEU A 536 -10.36 -8.18 8.11
C LEU A 536 -8.93 -8.38 8.64
N ALA A 537 -8.01 -8.92 7.84
CA ALA A 537 -6.58 -9.00 8.21
C ALA A 537 -6.00 -7.59 8.43
N ARG A 538 -6.37 -6.61 7.60
CA ARG A 538 -5.99 -5.20 7.80
C ARG A 538 -6.58 -4.66 9.11
N ASP A 539 -7.79 -5.01 9.47
CA ASP A 539 -8.40 -4.52 10.71
C ASP A 539 -7.72 -5.11 11.95
N ILE A 540 -7.28 -6.37 11.89
CA ILE A 540 -6.49 -6.99 12.96
C ILE A 540 -5.17 -6.22 13.16
N ILE A 541 -4.37 -6.05 12.09
CA ILE A 541 -3.08 -5.34 12.19
C ILE A 541 -3.27 -3.87 12.60
N ALA A 542 -4.38 -3.25 12.22
CA ALA A 542 -4.71 -1.87 12.58
C ALA A 542 -4.96 -1.71 14.10
N GLU A 543 -5.74 -2.61 14.71
CA GLU A 543 -5.94 -2.60 16.16
C GLU A 543 -4.64 -2.87 16.91
N GLN A 544 -3.82 -3.82 16.42
CA GLN A 544 -2.51 -4.12 16.98
C GLN A 544 -1.54 -2.95 16.87
N LEU A 545 -1.54 -2.23 15.73
CA LEU A 545 -0.75 -1.02 15.53
C LEU A 545 -1.09 0.04 16.58
N ILE A 546 -2.38 0.29 16.82
CA ILE A 546 -2.82 1.24 17.85
C ILE A 546 -2.34 0.80 19.24
N GLN A 547 -2.39 -0.50 19.57
CA GLN A 547 -1.93 -1.00 20.87
C GLN A 547 -0.41 -0.84 21.02
N VAL A 548 0.38 -1.22 20.01
CA VAL A 548 1.84 -1.07 20.02
C VAL A 548 2.24 0.40 20.14
N ALA A 549 1.55 1.29 19.40
CA ALA A 549 1.81 2.72 19.39
C ALA A 549 1.55 3.42 20.73
N LYS A 550 0.88 2.78 21.69
CA LYS A 550 0.73 3.31 23.05
C LYS A 550 2.05 3.37 23.84
N ARG A 551 3.02 2.50 23.49
CA ARG A 551 4.28 2.37 24.21
C ARG A 551 5.52 2.56 23.35
N TYR A 552 5.47 2.17 22.08
CA TYR A 552 6.61 2.22 21.16
C TYR A 552 6.27 3.00 19.90
N THR A 553 7.26 3.69 19.34
CA THR A 553 7.09 4.42 18.08
C THR A 553 7.04 3.46 16.91
N VAL A 554 5.85 3.26 16.34
CA VAL A 554 5.69 2.51 15.09
C VAL A 554 6.11 3.42 13.94
N VAL A 555 7.13 3.02 13.20
CA VAL A 555 7.74 3.81 12.12
C VAL A 555 7.29 3.39 10.74
N MET A 556 6.76 2.17 10.60
CA MET A 556 6.31 1.63 9.32
C MET A 556 5.35 0.46 9.54
N THR A 557 4.42 0.26 8.61
CA THR A 557 3.66 -0.99 8.47
C THR A 557 3.85 -1.56 7.06
N VAL A 558 4.05 -2.88 6.96
CA VAL A 558 4.26 -3.59 5.70
C VAL A 558 3.33 -4.79 5.65
N HIS A 559 2.16 -4.63 5.02
CA HIS A 559 1.11 -5.64 4.96
C HIS A 559 0.62 -6.05 6.36
N ASP A 560 1.09 -7.17 6.85
CA ASP A 560 0.81 -7.79 8.16
C ASP A 560 1.98 -7.68 9.15
N GLU A 561 2.96 -6.82 8.83
CA GLU A 561 4.13 -6.52 9.65
C GLU A 561 4.04 -5.10 10.24
N LEU A 562 4.42 -4.96 11.51
CA LEU A 562 4.69 -3.69 12.18
C LEU A 562 6.19 -3.54 12.43
N VAL A 563 6.72 -2.37 12.13
CA VAL A 563 8.12 -2.00 12.39
C VAL A 563 8.13 -0.82 13.37
N MET A 564 8.84 -0.99 14.47
CA MET A 564 8.92 0.00 15.54
C MET A 564 10.36 0.21 16.01
N LEU A 565 10.58 1.31 16.70
CA LEU A 565 11.83 1.62 17.37
C LEU A 565 11.75 1.30 18.86
N CYS A 566 12.82 0.71 19.37
CA CYS A 566 13.00 0.40 20.78
C CYS A 566 14.40 0.86 21.23
N LYS A 567 14.54 1.42 22.43
CA LYS A 567 15.85 1.71 23.01
C LYS A 567 16.61 0.41 23.28
N ASP A 568 17.93 0.43 23.13
CA ASP A 568 18.79 -0.75 23.35
C ASP A 568 18.54 -1.41 24.71
N ALA A 569 18.29 -0.63 25.75
CA ALA A 569 18.06 -1.14 27.12
C ALA A 569 16.66 -1.72 27.36
N GLU A 570 15.72 -1.56 26.41
CA GLU A 570 14.30 -1.93 26.57
C GLU A 570 13.89 -3.10 25.62
N VAL A 571 14.87 -3.74 24.94
CA VAL A 571 14.60 -4.70 23.85
C VAL A 571 13.75 -5.88 24.33
N ASP A 572 14.09 -6.50 25.44
CA ASP A 572 13.35 -7.67 25.96
C ASP A 572 11.91 -7.32 26.35
N ASP A 573 11.72 -6.18 27.00
CA ASP A 573 10.40 -5.62 27.34
C ASP A 573 9.58 -5.32 26.09
N CYS A 574 10.24 -4.76 25.05
CA CYS A 574 9.61 -4.47 23.78
C CYS A 574 9.13 -5.73 23.10
N ILE A 575 9.98 -6.77 23.01
CA ILE A 575 9.61 -8.06 22.43
C ILE A 575 8.41 -8.66 23.17
N ALA A 576 8.44 -8.68 24.50
CA ALA A 576 7.35 -9.23 25.30
C ALA A 576 6.02 -8.48 25.07
N TYR A 577 6.09 -7.14 25.10
CA TYR A 577 4.91 -6.30 24.87
C TYR A 577 4.35 -6.43 23.45
N VAL A 578 5.22 -6.39 22.44
CA VAL A 578 4.83 -6.54 21.03
C VAL A 578 4.22 -7.92 20.77
N LYS A 579 4.84 -9.00 21.26
CA LYS A 579 4.26 -10.35 21.16
C LYS A 579 2.85 -10.40 21.77
N LYS A 580 2.66 -9.83 22.95
CA LYS A 580 1.34 -9.74 23.59
C LYS A 580 0.34 -9.00 22.70
N CYS A 581 0.69 -7.83 22.16
CA CYS A 581 -0.19 -7.06 21.28
C CYS A 581 -0.54 -7.83 20.00
N MET A 582 0.48 -8.43 19.34
CA MET A 582 0.33 -9.12 18.06
C MET A 582 -0.37 -10.49 18.17
N THR A 583 -0.40 -11.10 19.34
CA THR A 583 -1.12 -12.38 19.58
C THR A 583 -2.48 -12.19 20.25
N THR A 584 -2.85 -10.96 20.62
CA THR A 584 -4.18 -10.64 21.13
C THR A 584 -5.14 -10.41 19.97
N ALA A 585 -6.13 -11.27 19.84
CA ALA A 585 -7.16 -11.10 18.83
C ALA A 585 -8.15 -9.97 19.20
N PRO A 586 -8.64 -9.20 18.22
CA PRO A 586 -9.74 -8.28 18.40
C PRO A 586 -10.99 -8.92 19.01
N SER A 587 -11.82 -8.15 19.70
CA SER A 587 -13.04 -8.63 20.35
C SER A 587 -14.02 -9.34 19.40
N TRP A 588 -14.06 -8.90 18.14
CA TRP A 588 -14.93 -9.46 17.11
C TRP A 588 -14.46 -10.82 16.55
N CYS A 589 -13.22 -11.24 16.88
CA CYS A 589 -12.66 -12.55 16.51
C CYS A 589 -11.84 -13.15 17.67
N SER A 590 -12.31 -13.03 18.90
CA SER A 590 -11.58 -13.37 20.14
C SER A 590 -11.09 -14.83 20.21
N ASP A 591 -11.70 -15.73 19.47
CA ASP A 591 -11.36 -17.15 19.36
C ASP A 591 -10.38 -17.49 18.21
N LEU A 592 -10.01 -16.48 17.38
CA LEU A 592 -9.03 -16.66 16.31
C LEU A 592 -7.62 -16.83 16.91
N PRO A 593 -6.95 -17.98 16.69
CA PRO A 593 -5.58 -18.17 17.16
C PRO A 593 -4.60 -17.33 16.32
N LEU A 594 -4.04 -16.28 16.92
CA LEU A 594 -3.01 -15.47 16.32
C LEU A 594 -1.61 -15.95 16.74
N GLY A 595 -0.64 -15.72 15.88
CA GLY A 595 0.78 -15.92 16.13
C GLY A 595 1.60 -14.86 15.44
N CYS A 596 2.78 -14.56 15.95
CA CYS A 596 3.71 -13.62 15.32
C CYS A 596 5.16 -14.07 15.48
N GLU A 597 5.98 -13.63 14.53
CA GLU A 597 7.43 -13.70 14.61
C GLU A 597 7.95 -12.30 14.94
N VAL A 598 8.88 -12.20 15.88
CA VAL A 598 9.49 -10.92 16.26
C VAL A 598 10.99 -11.01 16.08
N GLY A 599 11.54 -10.12 15.25
CA GLY A 599 12.97 -9.95 15.05
C GLY A 599 13.45 -8.59 15.53
N VAL A 600 14.75 -8.52 15.84
CA VAL A 600 15.44 -7.31 16.32
C VAL A 600 16.73 -7.14 15.58
N GLY A 601 17.07 -5.92 15.16
CA GLY A 601 18.29 -5.66 14.41
C GLY A 601 18.77 -4.22 14.47
N ASP A 602 20.03 -4.04 14.05
CA ASP A 602 20.65 -2.73 13.84
C ASP A 602 20.24 -2.10 12.49
N ASN A 603 19.48 -2.81 11.70
CA ASN A 603 18.87 -2.36 10.46
C ASN A 603 17.61 -3.21 10.16
N TYR A 604 16.83 -2.78 9.19
CA TYR A 604 15.57 -3.45 8.87
C TYR A 604 15.75 -4.86 8.28
N MET A 605 16.88 -5.16 7.65
CA MET A 605 17.15 -6.50 7.11
C MET A 605 17.41 -7.51 8.23
N ASP A 606 18.19 -7.12 9.24
CA ASP A 606 18.60 -7.99 10.35
C ASP A 606 17.45 -8.15 11.40
N ALA A 607 16.48 -7.27 11.38
CA ALA A 607 15.27 -7.35 12.22
C ALA A 607 14.23 -8.38 11.71
N LYS A 608 14.60 -9.19 10.68
CA LYS A 608 13.64 -10.12 10.07
C LYS A 608 14.26 -11.49 9.81
#